data_2f13b01023cc3d932a4fa954da4eee00
#
_entry.id   2f13b01023cc3d932a4fa954da4eee00
#
_cell.length_a   1.000
_cell.length_b   1.000
_cell.length_c   1.000
_cell.angle_alpha   90.00
_cell.angle_beta   90.00
_cell.angle_gamma   90.00
#
_symmetry.space_group_name_H-M   'P 1'
#
loop_
_entity.id
_entity.type
_entity.pdbx_description
1 polymer ?
#
loop_
_entity_poly.entity_id
_entity_poly.type
_entity_poly.pdbx_seq_one_letter_code
_entity_poly.pdbx_strand_id
1 'polypeptide(L)'
;FQPGEECNPGGASLVLAEKPFEGYDVRAVVGEHVEPQLEVGTLGFRAGKYMAASDELRFRVRGTGGHGAMRKQLKDPVAAGAELLTRLIALNGEECVLSVGRVQADGATNVVPDELYMEGTLRTFDEREREIIHKRIRNFAADIDKRHGVRTDVDISRGYPCVVNDAALVKHAAALAAEAGLRVEMLPLRTTAEDFGFYC
;
A
#
# COMPACT_ATOMS: atom_id res chain seq x y z
N PHE A 1 -20.85 -5.83 14.94
CA PHE A 1 -20.79 -5.48 13.52
C PHE A 1 -19.56 -4.62 13.28
N GLN A 2 -18.72 -5.01 12.35
CA GLN A 2 -17.57 -4.21 11.92
C GLN A 2 -18.04 -3.12 10.98
N PRO A 3 -17.73 -1.83 11.24
CA PRO A 3 -18.05 -0.73 10.32
C PRO A 3 -16.99 -0.65 9.20
N GLY A 4 -17.37 -0.11 8.04
CA GLY A 4 -16.49 0.49 7.02
C GLY A 4 -15.16 -0.19 6.72
N GLU A 5 -15.15 -1.38 6.10
CA GLU A 5 -13.91 -2.01 5.63
C GLU A 5 -13.23 -1.13 4.57
N GLU A 6 -13.98 -0.53 3.66
CA GLU A 6 -13.45 0.23 2.53
C GLU A 6 -12.97 1.66 2.87
N CYS A 7 -12.95 2.02 4.14
CA CYS A 7 -12.56 3.35 4.62
C CYS A 7 -11.39 3.26 5.60
N ASN A 8 -10.25 3.88 5.27
CA ASN A 8 -9.14 4.00 6.22
C ASN A 8 -9.57 4.73 7.50
N PRO A 9 -9.27 4.24 8.72
CA PRO A 9 -8.26 3.23 9.07
C PRO A 9 -8.75 1.77 9.04
N GLY A 10 -9.95 1.48 8.54
CA GLY A 10 -10.57 0.16 8.52
C GLY A 10 -11.38 -0.15 9.76
N GLY A 11 -12.55 -0.78 9.57
CA GLY A 11 -13.44 -1.14 10.65
C GLY A 11 -12.85 -2.10 11.65
N ALA A 12 -11.96 -3.03 11.21
CA ALA A 12 -11.26 -3.96 12.09
C ALA A 12 -10.39 -3.26 13.13
N SER A 13 -9.65 -2.20 12.73
CA SER A 13 -8.84 -1.41 13.66
C SER A 13 -9.70 -0.70 14.72
N LEU A 14 -10.86 -0.17 14.32
CA LEU A 14 -11.81 0.47 15.23
C LEU A 14 -12.42 -0.52 16.20
N VAL A 15 -12.82 -1.70 15.72
CA VAL A 15 -13.34 -2.78 16.55
C VAL A 15 -12.29 -3.21 17.59
N LEU A 16 -11.04 -3.41 17.18
CA LEU A 16 -9.96 -3.78 18.10
C LEU A 16 -9.65 -2.70 19.15
N ALA A 17 -9.79 -1.42 18.79
CA ALA A 17 -9.61 -0.32 19.73
C ALA A 17 -10.63 -0.34 20.89
N GLU A 18 -11.82 -0.89 20.66
CA GLU A 18 -12.87 -1.10 21.67
C GLU A 18 -12.65 -2.35 22.54
N LYS A 19 -11.58 -3.12 22.27
CA LYS A 19 -11.20 -4.33 23.02
C LYS A 19 -12.32 -5.39 23.15
N PRO A 20 -13.00 -5.77 22.05
CA PRO A 20 -14.17 -6.63 22.09
C PRO A 20 -13.86 -8.06 22.60
N PHE A 21 -12.60 -8.44 22.61
CA PHE A 21 -12.14 -9.78 23.04
C PHE A 21 -11.70 -9.80 24.50
N GLU A 22 -11.73 -8.66 25.22
CA GLU A 22 -11.32 -8.61 26.62
C GLU A 22 -12.26 -9.47 27.49
N GLY A 23 -11.68 -10.39 28.27
CA GLY A 23 -12.43 -11.34 29.10
C GLY A 23 -12.89 -12.63 28.42
N TYR A 24 -12.58 -12.80 27.12
CA TYR A 24 -12.87 -14.03 26.37
C TYR A 24 -11.57 -14.78 26.02
N ASP A 25 -11.61 -16.13 26.05
CA ASP A 25 -10.54 -17.00 25.53
C ASP A 25 -10.71 -17.17 24.00
N VAL A 26 -10.44 -16.10 23.25
CA VAL A 26 -10.53 -16.12 21.79
C VAL A 26 -9.30 -16.81 21.22
N ARG A 27 -9.49 -17.96 20.54
CA ARG A 27 -8.41 -18.79 19.99
C ARG A 27 -8.17 -18.55 18.49
N ALA A 28 -9.17 -18.05 17.79
CA ALA A 28 -9.07 -17.75 16.37
C ALA A 28 -10.11 -16.70 15.98
N VAL A 29 -9.77 -15.90 14.97
CA VAL A 29 -10.71 -15.06 14.23
C VAL A 29 -10.74 -15.58 12.81
N VAL A 30 -11.94 -15.77 12.26
CA VAL A 30 -12.14 -16.27 10.89
C VAL A 30 -12.94 -15.22 10.13
N GLY A 31 -12.43 -14.81 8.97
CA GLY A 31 -13.12 -13.96 8.02
C GLY A 31 -13.38 -14.71 6.72
N GLU A 32 -14.48 -14.38 6.04
CA GLU A 32 -14.83 -14.89 4.74
C GLU A 32 -15.04 -13.73 3.78
N HIS A 33 -14.43 -13.80 2.61
CA HIS A 33 -14.59 -12.84 1.52
C HIS A 33 -15.19 -13.52 0.30
N VAL A 34 -16.12 -12.85 -0.38
CA VAL A 34 -16.69 -13.32 -1.64
C VAL A 34 -15.61 -13.33 -2.71
N GLU A 35 -15.49 -14.47 -3.43
CA GLU A 35 -14.51 -14.66 -4.50
C GLU A 35 -15.22 -14.97 -5.83
N PRO A 36 -15.45 -13.94 -6.67
CA PRO A 36 -16.22 -14.12 -7.91
C PRO A 36 -15.56 -15.04 -8.96
N GLN A 37 -14.27 -15.35 -8.80
CA GLN A 37 -13.53 -16.22 -9.71
C GLN A 37 -13.68 -17.70 -9.35
N LEU A 38 -14.21 -18.04 -8.17
CA LEU A 38 -14.48 -19.39 -7.77
C LEU A 38 -15.91 -19.80 -8.14
N GLU A 39 -16.07 -21.05 -8.55
CA GLU A 39 -17.40 -21.62 -8.78
C GLU A 39 -18.16 -21.80 -7.46
N VAL A 40 -19.48 -21.66 -7.49
CA VAL A 40 -20.35 -21.90 -6.33
C VAL A 40 -20.08 -23.28 -5.71
N GLY A 41 -19.97 -23.33 -4.39
CA GLY A 41 -19.62 -24.55 -3.65
C GLY A 41 -18.12 -24.82 -3.57
N THR A 42 -17.28 -23.81 -3.93
CA THR A 42 -15.83 -23.86 -3.76
C THR A 42 -15.40 -22.86 -2.70
N LEU A 43 -14.54 -23.29 -1.77
CA LEU A 43 -13.84 -22.42 -0.81
C LEU A 43 -12.36 -22.31 -1.16
N GLY A 44 -11.87 -21.07 -1.22
CA GLY A 44 -10.48 -20.78 -1.47
C GLY A 44 -9.72 -20.52 -0.17
N PHE A 45 -8.52 -21.10 -0.06
CA PHE A 45 -7.66 -20.95 1.12
C PHE A 45 -6.24 -20.56 0.73
N ARG A 46 -5.56 -19.83 1.63
CA ARG A 46 -4.12 -19.60 1.52
C ARG A 46 -3.50 -19.48 2.90
N ALA A 47 -2.50 -20.29 3.17
CA ALA A 47 -1.66 -20.22 4.36
C ALA A 47 -0.55 -19.19 4.21
N GLY A 48 -0.15 -18.56 5.31
CA GLY A 48 0.89 -17.52 5.30
C GLY A 48 0.44 -16.22 4.65
N LYS A 49 1.34 -15.52 3.97
CA LYS A 49 1.05 -14.25 3.29
C LYS A 49 -0.07 -14.44 2.26
N TYR A 50 -1.12 -13.63 2.36
CA TYR A 50 -2.29 -13.75 1.48
C TYR A 50 -2.60 -12.46 0.74
N MET A 51 -2.85 -11.35 1.45
CA MET A 51 -3.18 -10.05 0.86
C MET A 51 -2.17 -8.99 1.30
N ALA A 52 -1.91 -8.03 0.41
CA ALA A 52 -0.89 -7.02 0.64
C ALA A 52 -1.30 -6.01 1.70
N ALA A 53 -0.31 -5.46 2.40
CA ALA A 53 -0.45 -4.17 3.07
C ALA A 53 -0.69 -3.07 2.03
N SER A 54 -1.32 -1.97 2.43
CA SER A 54 -1.65 -0.85 1.53
C SER A 54 -1.34 0.48 2.18
N ASP A 55 -0.54 1.31 1.48
CA ASP A 55 -0.29 2.70 1.86
C ASP A 55 -0.65 3.65 0.73
N GLU A 56 -1.09 4.85 1.09
CA GLU A 56 -1.19 5.97 0.17
C GLU A 56 0.06 6.84 0.26
N LEU A 57 0.58 7.22 -0.88
CA LEU A 57 1.77 8.05 -1.03
C LEU A 57 1.40 9.39 -1.64
N ARG A 58 1.85 10.48 -1.02
CA ARG A 58 1.72 11.83 -1.58
C ARG A 58 3.07 12.52 -1.53
N PHE A 59 3.43 13.15 -2.63
CA PHE A 59 4.68 13.87 -2.78
C PHE A 59 4.40 15.27 -3.28
N ARG A 60 5.03 16.26 -2.64
CA ARG A 60 4.95 17.64 -3.07
C ARG A 60 6.36 18.20 -3.21
N VAL A 61 6.81 18.32 -4.44
CA VAL A 61 8.16 18.82 -4.78
C VAL A 61 8.05 20.31 -5.06
N ARG A 62 8.67 21.13 -4.22
CA ARG A 62 8.68 22.59 -4.37
C ARG A 62 10.06 23.09 -4.76
N GLY A 63 10.09 23.98 -5.73
CA GLY A 63 11.31 24.58 -6.26
C GLY A 63 11.18 26.08 -6.48
N THR A 64 11.87 26.55 -7.49
CA THR A 64 11.75 27.91 -8.01
C THR A 64 11.53 27.81 -9.52
N GLY A 65 10.31 28.07 -9.92
CA GLY A 65 9.89 28.09 -11.33
C GLY A 65 10.29 29.40 -12.03
N GLY A 66 9.81 29.54 -13.24
CA GLY A 66 10.02 30.74 -14.07
C GLY A 66 10.23 30.43 -15.54
N HIS A 67 10.71 31.41 -16.29
CA HIS A 67 10.91 31.26 -17.73
C HIS A 67 11.96 30.19 -18.06
N GLY A 68 11.59 29.17 -18.84
CA GLY A 68 12.41 27.98 -19.13
C GLY A 68 13.79 28.26 -19.74
N ALA A 69 13.97 29.41 -20.43
CA ALA A 69 15.29 29.82 -20.93
C ALA A 69 16.25 30.31 -19.84
N MET A 70 15.73 30.61 -18.63
CA MET A 70 16.52 31.14 -17.51
C MET A 70 17.01 30.04 -16.55
N ARG A 71 17.42 28.89 -17.05
CA ARG A 71 17.74 27.65 -16.32
C ARG A 71 18.61 27.85 -15.06
N LYS A 72 19.57 28.77 -15.10
CA LYS A 72 20.48 29.03 -13.95
C LYS A 72 19.78 29.63 -12.72
N GLN A 73 18.58 30.19 -12.90
CA GLN A 73 17.78 30.82 -11.86
C GLN A 73 16.70 29.85 -11.31
N LEU A 74 16.49 28.72 -11.99
CA LEU A 74 15.46 27.76 -11.64
C LEU A 74 15.98 26.68 -10.67
N LYS A 75 15.11 26.26 -9.78
CA LYS A 75 15.18 24.99 -9.06
C LYS A 75 14.00 24.17 -9.53
N ASP A 76 14.18 23.43 -10.61
CA ASP A 76 13.12 22.83 -11.40
C ASP A 76 12.45 21.66 -10.67
N PRO A 77 11.22 21.82 -10.13
CA PRO A 77 10.52 20.74 -9.44
C PRO A 77 10.02 19.65 -10.39
N VAL A 78 9.86 19.94 -11.68
CA VAL A 78 9.42 18.96 -12.68
C VAL A 78 10.55 17.99 -12.97
N ALA A 79 11.76 18.48 -13.20
CA ALA A 79 12.94 17.65 -13.39
C ALA A 79 13.25 16.80 -12.13
N ALA A 80 13.17 17.41 -10.95
CA ALA A 80 13.36 16.74 -9.67
C ALA A 80 12.30 15.64 -9.44
N GLY A 81 11.02 15.95 -9.67
CA GLY A 81 9.90 15.02 -9.52
C GLY A 81 9.96 13.85 -10.51
N ALA A 82 10.35 14.10 -11.76
CA ALA A 82 10.53 13.05 -12.76
C ALA A 82 11.62 12.05 -12.35
N GLU A 83 12.73 12.53 -11.78
CA GLU A 83 13.79 11.66 -11.25
C GLU A 83 13.30 10.89 -10.02
N LEU A 84 12.58 11.54 -9.10
CA LEU A 84 11.97 10.88 -7.95
C LEU A 84 11.01 9.78 -8.41
N LEU A 85 10.10 10.07 -9.34
CA LEU A 85 9.16 9.11 -9.92
C LEU A 85 9.88 7.88 -10.49
N THR A 86 10.94 8.09 -11.25
CA THR A 86 11.73 6.99 -11.83
C THR A 86 12.30 6.07 -10.75
N ARG A 87 12.82 6.65 -9.67
CA ARG A 87 13.36 5.89 -8.53
C ARG A 87 12.28 5.15 -7.75
N LEU A 88 11.09 5.77 -7.61
CA LEU A 88 9.95 5.14 -6.94
C LEU A 88 9.50 3.90 -7.72
N ILE A 89 9.29 4.03 -9.03
CA ILE A 89 8.86 2.92 -9.89
C ILE A 89 9.91 1.79 -9.92
N ALA A 90 11.19 2.10 -9.79
CA ALA A 90 12.27 1.11 -9.70
C ALA A 90 12.26 0.28 -8.39
N LEU A 91 11.39 0.61 -7.42
CA LEU A 91 11.18 -0.21 -6.22
C LEU A 91 10.31 -1.44 -6.48
N ASN A 92 9.58 -1.49 -7.59
CA ASN A 92 8.73 -2.62 -7.93
C ASN A 92 9.52 -3.92 -8.03
N GLY A 93 8.95 -4.99 -7.47
CA GLY A 93 9.53 -6.32 -7.43
C GLY A 93 8.53 -7.33 -6.85
N GLU A 94 9.01 -8.51 -6.47
CA GLU A 94 8.14 -9.59 -5.97
C GLU A 94 7.44 -9.23 -4.64
N GLU A 95 8.12 -8.49 -3.76
CA GLU A 95 7.62 -8.14 -2.42
C GLU A 95 7.01 -6.72 -2.36
N CYS A 96 7.03 -5.97 -3.47
CA CYS A 96 6.61 -4.57 -3.50
C CYS A 96 5.95 -4.21 -4.82
N VAL A 97 4.77 -3.61 -4.74
CA VAL A 97 4.08 -2.97 -5.86
C VAL A 97 3.85 -1.51 -5.53
N LEU A 98 4.54 -0.61 -6.23
CA LEU A 98 4.38 0.83 -6.12
C LEU A 98 3.85 1.38 -7.43
N SER A 99 2.77 2.12 -7.36
CA SER A 99 2.20 2.82 -8.52
C SER A 99 2.01 4.30 -8.21
N VAL A 100 2.19 5.15 -9.21
CA VAL A 100 1.87 6.57 -9.16
C VAL A 100 0.79 6.83 -10.19
N GLY A 101 -0.43 7.11 -9.71
CA GLY A 101 -1.61 7.29 -10.55
C GLY A 101 -1.87 8.74 -10.94
N ARG A 102 -1.25 9.68 -10.24
CA ARG A 102 -1.41 11.12 -10.52
C ARG A 102 -0.09 11.84 -10.47
N VAL A 103 0.17 12.65 -11.50
CA VAL A 103 1.26 13.62 -11.56
C VAL A 103 0.69 14.92 -12.07
N GLN A 104 0.91 16.00 -11.35
CA GLN A 104 0.41 17.33 -11.71
C GLN A 104 1.48 18.39 -11.54
N ALA A 105 1.64 19.23 -12.58
CA ALA A 105 2.55 20.36 -12.58
C ALA A 105 1.96 21.46 -13.48
N ASP A 106 1.50 22.55 -12.88
CA ASP A 106 0.73 23.58 -13.57
C ASP A 106 1.67 24.68 -14.13
N GLY A 107 2.42 24.34 -15.17
CA GLY A 107 3.29 25.24 -15.92
C GLY A 107 2.70 25.64 -17.26
N ALA A 108 3.55 26.21 -18.11
CA ALA A 108 3.24 26.50 -19.51
C ALA A 108 4.40 26.03 -20.40
N THR A 109 4.22 26.08 -21.73
CA THR A 109 5.23 25.59 -22.68
C THR A 109 6.63 26.16 -22.42
N ASN A 110 6.72 27.40 -21.98
CA ASN A 110 7.97 28.11 -21.69
C ASN A 110 8.11 28.55 -20.22
N VAL A 111 7.25 28.05 -19.32
CA VAL A 111 7.26 28.39 -17.89
C VAL A 111 7.29 27.11 -17.05
N VAL A 112 8.36 26.94 -16.29
CA VAL A 112 8.49 25.89 -15.28
C VAL A 112 7.67 26.32 -14.05
N PRO A 113 6.79 25.46 -13.49
CA PRO A 113 6.02 25.79 -12.29
C PRO A 113 6.90 25.77 -11.02
N ASP A 114 6.38 26.32 -9.92
CA ASP A 114 7.03 26.27 -8.60
C ASP A 114 6.86 24.94 -7.87
N GLU A 115 5.91 24.10 -8.30
CA GLU A 115 5.54 22.87 -7.63
C GLU A 115 5.20 21.76 -8.62
N LEU A 116 5.56 20.52 -8.24
CA LEU A 116 5.02 19.29 -8.81
C LEU A 116 4.40 18.45 -7.68
N TYR A 117 3.22 17.90 -7.94
CA TYR A 117 2.49 17.01 -7.04
C TYR A 117 2.35 15.61 -7.63
N MET A 118 2.51 14.57 -6.79
CA MET A 118 2.27 13.17 -7.17
C MET A 118 1.48 12.45 -6.09
N GLU A 119 0.60 11.54 -6.52
CA GLU A 119 -0.11 10.58 -5.67
C GLU A 119 0.07 9.16 -6.18
N GLY A 120 0.22 8.24 -5.25
CA GLY A 120 0.39 6.84 -5.57
C GLY A 120 0.00 5.91 -4.44
N THR A 121 0.20 4.62 -4.65
CA THR A 121 -0.01 3.57 -3.65
C THR A 121 1.22 2.70 -3.54
N LEU A 122 1.46 2.20 -2.33
CA LEU A 122 2.46 1.19 -2.04
C LEU A 122 1.77 -0.04 -1.48
N ARG A 123 2.11 -1.20 -2.03
CA ARG A 123 1.66 -2.51 -1.55
C ARG A 123 2.85 -3.38 -1.24
N THR A 124 2.85 -4.00 -0.05
CA THR A 124 3.94 -4.88 0.39
C THR A 124 3.35 -6.11 1.07
N PHE A 125 4.12 -7.22 1.05
CA PHE A 125 3.68 -8.48 1.63
C PHE A 125 4.41 -8.84 2.92
N ASP A 126 5.14 -7.86 3.49
CA ASP A 126 5.89 -8.01 4.72
C ASP A 126 6.04 -6.65 5.42
N GLU A 127 5.74 -6.59 6.71
CA GLU A 127 5.78 -5.32 7.47
C GLU A 127 7.22 -4.80 7.64
N ARG A 128 8.24 -5.67 7.67
CA ARG A 128 9.64 -5.25 7.73
C ARG A 128 10.09 -4.64 6.40
N GLU A 129 9.72 -5.27 5.29
CA GLU A 129 9.97 -4.73 3.95
C GLU A 129 9.22 -3.40 3.75
N ARG A 130 7.99 -3.28 4.24
CA ARG A 130 7.22 -2.02 4.24
C ARG A 130 8.02 -0.89 4.88
N GLU A 131 8.58 -1.11 6.07
CA GLU A 131 9.41 -0.11 6.76
C GLU A 131 10.71 0.22 6.01
N ILE A 132 11.34 -0.78 5.39
CA ILE A 132 12.53 -0.57 4.57
C ILE A 132 12.19 0.30 3.35
N ILE A 133 11.09 0.01 2.67
CA ILE A 133 10.61 0.78 1.52
C ILE A 133 10.27 2.22 1.93
N HIS A 134 9.56 2.44 3.04
CA HIS A 134 9.28 3.79 3.56
C HIS A 134 10.58 4.60 3.78
N LYS A 135 11.60 3.99 4.36
CA LYS A 135 12.90 4.65 4.56
C LYS A 135 13.58 4.96 3.22
N ARG A 136 13.53 4.04 2.27
CA ARG A 136 14.10 4.25 0.91
C ARG A 136 13.42 5.41 0.20
N ILE A 137 12.08 5.49 0.25
CA ILE A 137 11.29 6.59 -0.33
C ILE A 137 11.75 7.94 0.25
N ARG A 138 11.84 8.06 1.60
CA ARG A 138 12.29 9.29 2.26
C ARG A 138 13.74 9.64 1.90
N ASN A 139 14.62 8.65 1.79
CA ASN A 139 16.00 8.85 1.39
C ASN A 139 16.11 9.32 -0.07
N PHE A 140 15.28 8.80 -0.97
CA PHE A 140 15.23 9.28 -2.35
C PHE A 140 14.83 10.75 -2.42
N ALA A 141 13.77 11.15 -1.70
CA ALA A 141 13.36 12.55 -1.61
C ALA A 141 14.49 13.45 -1.09
N ALA A 142 15.14 13.07 0.00
CA ALA A 142 16.24 13.85 0.58
C ALA A 142 17.46 13.97 -0.35
N ASP A 143 17.77 12.93 -1.14
CA ASP A 143 18.85 12.98 -2.12
C ASP A 143 18.49 13.88 -3.32
N ILE A 144 17.25 13.78 -3.80
CA ILE A 144 16.70 14.65 -4.84
C ILE A 144 16.76 16.12 -4.42
N ASP A 145 16.35 16.43 -3.19
CA ASP A 145 16.38 17.78 -2.64
C ASP A 145 17.78 18.40 -2.70
N LYS A 146 18.77 17.62 -2.28
CA LYS A 146 20.19 18.07 -2.31
C LYS A 146 20.69 18.31 -3.73
N ARG A 147 20.34 17.44 -4.67
CA ARG A 147 20.88 17.52 -6.05
C ARG A 147 20.21 18.58 -6.88
N HIS A 148 18.91 18.80 -6.70
CA HIS A 148 18.12 19.76 -7.47
C HIS A 148 17.91 21.10 -6.74
N GLY A 149 18.24 21.18 -5.45
CA GLY A 149 18.02 22.37 -4.64
C GLY A 149 16.53 22.66 -4.39
N VAL A 150 15.69 21.62 -4.46
CA VAL A 150 14.24 21.66 -4.20
C VAL A 150 13.93 21.22 -2.78
N ARG A 151 12.66 21.22 -2.41
CA ARG A 151 12.14 20.66 -1.16
C ARG A 151 10.99 19.71 -1.45
N THR A 152 11.11 18.47 -1.02
CA THR A 152 10.10 17.44 -1.18
C THR A 152 9.43 17.13 0.16
N ASP A 153 8.13 17.40 0.26
CA ASP A 153 7.32 16.88 1.36
C ASP A 153 6.83 15.48 0.96
N VAL A 154 7.08 14.50 1.83
CA VAL A 154 6.69 13.09 1.65
C VAL A 154 5.68 12.74 2.73
N ASP A 155 4.43 12.53 2.32
CA ASP A 155 3.36 12.01 3.16
C ASP A 155 3.09 10.54 2.79
N ILE A 156 3.19 9.67 3.78
CA ILE A 156 2.88 8.24 3.68
C ILE A 156 1.76 7.96 4.66
N SER A 157 0.54 7.88 4.15
CA SER A 157 -0.63 7.49 4.93
C SER A 157 -0.67 5.97 5.01
N ARG A 158 -0.34 5.46 6.21
CA ARG A 158 -0.31 4.03 6.46
C ARG A 158 -1.74 3.49 6.52
N GLY A 159 -2.04 2.55 5.63
CA GLY A 159 -3.31 1.82 5.59
C GLY A 159 -3.21 0.43 6.20
N TYR A 160 -3.90 -0.53 5.62
CA TYR A 160 -4.04 -1.87 6.18
C TYR A 160 -2.71 -2.62 6.24
N PRO A 161 -2.49 -3.45 7.28
CA PRO A 161 -1.37 -4.39 7.32
C PRO A 161 -1.59 -5.54 6.33
N CYS A 162 -0.54 -6.31 6.05
CA CYS A 162 -0.69 -7.52 5.24
C CYS A 162 -1.49 -8.59 6.01
N VAL A 163 -2.32 -9.34 5.28
CA VAL A 163 -3.02 -10.51 5.82
C VAL A 163 -2.07 -11.70 5.80
N VAL A 164 -1.82 -12.27 6.99
CA VAL A 164 -0.95 -13.46 7.16
C VAL A 164 -1.73 -14.53 7.92
N ASN A 165 -2.28 -15.49 7.18
CA ASN A 165 -3.12 -16.54 7.75
C ASN A 165 -2.29 -17.61 8.47
N ASP A 166 -2.73 -18.03 9.67
CA ASP A 166 -2.13 -19.16 10.37
C ASP A 166 -2.24 -20.46 9.57
N ALA A 167 -1.10 -21.12 9.35
CA ALA A 167 -1.03 -22.29 8.47
C ALA A 167 -1.77 -23.51 9.04
N ALA A 168 -1.78 -23.68 10.38
CA ALA A 168 -2.46 -24.82 11.02
C ALA A 168 -3.97 -24.63 10.97
N LEU A 169 -4.44 -23.40 11.22
CA LEU A 169 -5.85 -23.05 11.14
C LEU A 169 -6.37 -23.18 9.70
N VAL A 170 -5.63 -22.71 8.71
CA VAL A 170 -5.98 -22.86 7.28
C VAL A 170 -6.08 -24.35 6.89
N LYS A 171 -5.10 -25.16 7.29
CA LYS A 171 -5.11 -26.61 7.03
C LYS A 171 -6.34 -27.27 7.65
N HIS A 172 -6.68 -26.92 8.87
CA HIS A 172 -7.84 -27.47 9.57
C HIS A 172 -9.15 -27.06 8.90
N ALA A 173 -9.31 -25.77 8.59
CA ALA A 173 -10.51 -25.25 7.94
C ALA A 173 -10.73 -25.85 6.52
N ALA A 174 -9.65 -26.01 5.74
CA ALA A 174 -9.71 -26.66 4.44
C ALA A 174 -10.14 -28.14 4.53
N ALA A 175 -9.67 -28.87 5.55
CA ALA A 175 -10.10 -30.26 5.81
C ALA A 175 -11.59 -30.34 6.13
N LEU A 176 -12.07 -29.47 7.04
CA LEU A 176 -13.49 -29.40 7.39
C LEU A 176 -14.38 -29.04 6.19
N ALA A 177 -13.93 -28.11 5.35
CA ALA A 177 -14.64 -27.75 4.12
C ALA A 177 -14.80 -28.97 3.18
N ALA A 178 -13.72 -29.73 2.98
CA ALA A 178 -13.74 -30.94 2.18
C ALA A 178 -14.67 -32.04 2.78
N GLU A 179 -14.63 -32.24 4.10
CA GLU A 179 -15.54 -33.16 4.80
C GLU A 179 -17.00 -32.74 4.68
N ALA A 180 -17.29 -31.43 4.61
CA ALA A 180 -18.62 -30.89 4.38
C ALA A 180 -19.08 -31.01 2.89
N GLY A 181 -18.25 -31.56 2.02
CA GLY A 181 -18.56 -31.78 0.60
C GLY A 181 -18.32 -30.57 -0.30
N LEU A 182 -17.63 -29.53 0.20
CA LEU A 182 -17.25 -28.37 -0.59
C LEU A 182 -15.94 -28.64 -1.37
N ARG A 183 -15.80 -27.99 -2.52
CA ARG A 183 -14.52 -27.98 -3.22
C ARG A 183 -13.54 -27.05 -2.52
N VAL A 184 -12.29 -27.44 -2.46
CA VAL A 184 -11.22 -26.67 -1.83
C VAL A 184 -10.17 -26.30 -2.86
N GLU A 185 -9.87 -25.01 -2.98
CA GLU A 185 -8.82 -24.50 -3.85
C GLU A 185 -7.78 -23.68 -3.06
N MET A 186 -6.51 -23.79 -3.47
CA MET A 186 -5.44 -22.97 -2.91
C MET A 186 -5.28 -21.68 -3.72
N LEU A 187 -5.48 -20.54 -3.07
CA LEU A 187 -5.47 -19.25 -3.71
C LEU A 187 -4.04 -18.71 -3.92
N PRO A 188 -3.80 -17.94 -4.98
CA PRO A 188 -2.54 -17.22 -5.18
C PRO A 188 -2.40 -16.06 -4.18
N LEU A 189 -1.19 -15.52 -4.08
CA LEU A 189 -0.92 -14.25 -3.40
C LEU A 189 -1.68 -13.12 -4.12
N ARG A 190 -2.26 -12.18 -3.35
CA ARG A 190 -3.06 -11.08 -3.89
C ARG A 190 -2.48 -9.73 -3.54
N THR A 191 -2.43 -8.85 -4.51
CA THR A 191 -2.03 -7.45 -4.34
C THR A 191 -3.16 -6.55 -3.82
N THR A 192 -4.38 -7.07 -3.64
CA THR A 192 -5.45 -6.37 -2.94
C THR A 192 -5.15 -6.32 -1.44
N ALA A 193 -5.74 -5.35 -0.74
CA ALA A 193 -5.60 -5.19 0.70
C ALA A 193 -6.94 -5.43 1.38
N GLU A 194 -6.91 -5.82 2.65
CA GLU A 194 -8.06 -6.13 3.47
C GLU A 194 -7.78 -5.76 4.93
N ASP A 195 -8.72 -5.10 5.60
CA ASP A 195 -8.54 -4.67 6.98
C ASP A 195 -8.50 -5.85 7.97
N PHE A 196 -8.92 -7.05 7.54
CA PHE A 196 -8.75 -8.27 8.31
C PHE A 196 -7.30 -8.51 8.77
N GLY A 197 -6.32 -7.94 8.08
CA GLY A 197 -4.92 -7.95 8.49
C GLY A 197 -4.67 -7.44 9.91
N PHE A 198 -5.56 -6.64 10.47
CA PHE A 198 -5.46 -6.20 11.87
C PHE A 198 -5.75 -7.30 12.89
N TYR A 199 -6.40 -8.40 12.51
CA TYR A 199 -6.66 -9.57 13.36
C TYR A 199 -5.55 -10.63 13.29
N CYS A 200 -4.57 -10.47 12.37
CA CYS A 200 -3.50 -11.45 12.13
C CYS A 200 -2.28 -11.29 13.06
#